data_1556170490fb01f85e150c0dcccd80b6
#
_entry.id   1556170490fb01f85e150c0dcccd80b6
#
_cell.length_a   1.000
_cell.length_b   1.000
_cell.length_c   1.000
_cell.angle_alpha   90.00
_cell.angle_beta   90.00
_cell.angle_gamma   90.00
#
_symmetry.space_group_name_H-M   'P 1'
#
loop_
_entity.id
_entity.type
_entity.pdbx_description
1 polymer ?
#
loop_
_entity_poly.entity_id
_entity_poly.type
_entity_poly.pdbx_seq_one_letter_code
_entity_poly.pdbx_strand_id
1 'polypeptide(L)'
;MTESISERNRAAQALFAPLGESYDRYARLLSFGQDPRWRAFLVDRLETGPETTILDVACGTAAVSIELVRRYGCRVVGVDQSPEMLAVGRARVDIAGLGERIRLEEARAEHLPFEDASFDALTFTYLLRYVDDPVATMKELARVVRPGGRIAMLDFFVPAGVARPAWELYVRFGLPVLGRAVSPGWGEVGSFLGPSIRGFWDDHPVEEIVGAWREAGIDGVEGRRLSLGGGLVLWGTRGA
;
A
#
# COMPACT_ATOMS: atom_id res chain seq x y z
N MET A 1 26.99 -3.37 3.57
CA MET A 1 26.42 -4.39 4.47
C MET A 1 24.99 -4.59 4.01
N THR A 2 24.66 -5.74 3.44
CA THR A 2 23.29 -6.09 3.06
C THR A 2 22.54 -6.37 4.37
N GLU A 3 21.69 -5.44 4.82
CA GLU A 3 20.78 -5.70 5.93
C GLU A 3 19.94 -6.93 5.61
N SER A 4 19.90 -7.88 6.55
CA SER A 4 19.15 -9.11 6.36
C SER A 4 17.65 -8.80 6.40
N ILE A 5 16.95 -9.07 5.30
CA ILE A 5 15.49 -8.99 5.24
C ILE A 5 14.90 -9.87 6.36
N SER A 6 13.94 -9.33 7.12
CA SER A 6 13.29 -10.07 8.20
C SER A 6 12.55 -11.32 7.69
N GLU A 7 12.31 -12.28 8.58
CA GLU A 7 11.47 -13.44 8.25
C GLU A 7 10.06 -13.04 7.85
N ARG A 8 9.49 -12.01 8.49
CA ARG A 8 8.15 -11.49 8.18
C ARG A 8 8.07 -10.95 6.76
N ASN A 9 9.05 -10.15 6.35
CA ASN A 9 9.12 -9.58 5.00
C ASN A 9 9.32 -10.69 3.95
N ARG A 10 10.25 -11.64 4.17
CA ARG A 10 10.44 -12.79 3.28
C ARG A 10 9.20 -13.67 3.13
N ALA A 11 8.50 -13.93 4.24
CA ALA A 11 7.26 -14.70 4.23
C ALA A 11 6.16 -14.00 3.41
N ALA A 12 6.04 -12.66 3.54
CA ALA A 12 5.10 -11.88 2.74
C ALA A 12 5.45 -11.93 1.25
N GLN A 13 6.72 -11.73 0.88
CA GLN A 13 7.16 -11.85 -0.51
C GLN A 13 6.82 -13.22 -1.09
N ALA A 14 7.19 -14.31 -0.40
CA ALA A 14 6.93 -15.69 -0.85
C ALA A 14 5.41 -15.95 -1.01
N LEU A 15 4.57 -15.33 -0.18
CA LEU A 15 3.13 -15.48 -0.21
C LEU A 15 2.48 -14.77 -1.39
N PHE A 16 2.93 -13.55 -1.71
CA PHE A 16 2.27 -12.70 -2.72
C PHE A 16 2.89 -12.83 -4.13
N ALA A 17 4.18 -13.13 -4.27
CA ALA A 17 4.86 -13.23 -5.55
C ALA A 17 4.15 -14.14 -6.58
N PRO A 18 3.66 -15.36 -6.23
CA PRO A 18 2.99 -16.24 -7.19
C PRO A 18 1.61 -15.73 -7.65
N LEU A 19 1.06 -14.70 -7.02
CA LEU A 19 -0.33 -14.28 -7.24
C LEU A 19 -0.47 -13.11 -8.21
N GLY A 20 0.63 -12.52 -8.67
CA GLY A 20 0.66 -11.25 -9.41
C GLY A 20 -0.40 -11.12 -10.51
N GLU A 21 -0.51 -12.10 -11.44
CA GLU A 21 -1.49 -12.06 -12.54
C GLU A 21 -2.95 -12.04 -12.06
N SER A 22 -3.23 -12.70 -10.97
CA SER A 22 -4.58 -12.85 -10.44
C SER A 22 -4.91 -11.86 -9.31
N TYR A 23 -3.89 -11.14 -8.81
CA TYR A 23 -3.96 -10.38 -7.57
C TYR A 23 -5.13 -9.39 -7.55
N ASP A 24 -5.18 -8.43 -8.48
CA ASP A 24 -6.21 -7.40 -8.45
C ASP A 24 -7.64 -7.95 -8.64
N ARG A 25 -7.78 -8.99 -9.47
CA ARG A 25 -9.08 -9.64 -9.68
C ARG A 25 -9.64 -10.22 -8.38
N TYR A 26 -8.79 -10.96 -7.66
CA TYR A 26 -9.25 -11.63 -6.43
C TYR A 26 -9.20 -10.72 -5.21
N ALA A 27 -8.28 -9.75 -5.13
CA ALA A 27 -8.33 -8.69 -4.14
C ALA A 27 -9.67 -7.94 -4.23
N ARG A 28 -10.11 -7.59 -5.45
CA ARG A 28 -11.43 -6.99 -5.68
C ARG A 28 -12.57 -7.91 -5.27
N LEU A 29 -12.53 -9.19 -5.64
CA LEU A 29 -13.58 -10.15 -5.32
C LEU A 29 -13.68 -10.37 -3.81
N LEU A 30 -12.56 -10.69 -3.16
CA LEU A 30 -12.48 -11.00 -1.73
C LEU A 30 -12.70 -9.78 -0.83
N SER A 31 -12.50 -8.56 -1.35
CA SER A 31 -12.88 -7.32 -0.66
C SER A 31 -14.33 -6.90 -0.94
N PHE A 32 -15.13 -7.72 -1.63
CA PHE A 32 -16.48 -7.33 -2.09
C PHE A 32 -16.47 -6.02 -2.89
N GLY A 33 -15.44 -5.79 -3.69
CA GLY A 33 -15.26 -4.58 -4.50
C GLY A 33 -14.86 -3.33 -3.70
N GLN A 34 -14.46 -3.47 -2.44
CA GLN A 34 -14.06 -2.32 -1.62
C GLN A 34 -12.64 -1.85 -1.95
N ASP A 35 -11.68 -2.75 -2.20
CA ASP A 35 -10.29 -2.40 -2.48
C ASP A 35 -10.15 -1.34 -3.60
N PRO A 36 -10.77 -1.46 -4.78
CA PRO A 36 -10.70 -0.41 -5.79
C PRO A 36 -11.29 0.94 -5.36
N ARG A 37 -12.35 0.92 -4.53
CA ARG A 37 -12.94 2.15 -3.99
C ARG A 37 -12.03 2.83 -2.98
N TRP A 38 -11.35 2.04 -2.14
CA TRP A 38 -10.38 2.56 -1.19
C TRP A 38 -9.17 3.19 -1.89
N ARG A 39 -8.66 2.52 -2.94
CA ARG A 39 -7.56 3.06 -3.76
C ARG A 39 -7.97 4.35 -4.48
N ALA A 40 -9.19 4.43 -5.02
CA ALA A 40 -9.69 5.66 -5.61
C ALA A 40 -9.78 6.80 -4.57
N PHE A 41 -10.25 6.50 -3.35
CA PHE A 41 -10.28 7.46 -2.26
C PHE A 41 -8.87 7.91 -1.83
N LEU A 42 -7.90 6.98 -1.78
CA LEU A 42 -6.48 7.29 -1.52
C LEU A 42 -5.94 8.27 -2.57
N VAL A 43 -6.14 7.97 -3.85
CA VAL A 43 -5.68 8.80 -4.97
C VAL A 43 -6.24 10.22 -4.88
N ASP A 44 -7.50 10.38 -4.49
CA ASP A 44 -8.12 11.70 -4.27
C ASP A 44 -7.43 12.56 -3.19
N ARG A 45 -6.66 11.94 -2.27
CA ARG A 45 -5.97 12.69 -1.19
C ARG A 45 -4.63 13.29 -1.61
N LEU A 46 -4.10 12.91 -2.78
CA LEU A 46 -2.82 13.44 -3.26
C LEU A 46 -2.93 14.84 -3.86
N GLU A 47 -4.10 15.26 -4.33
CA GLU A 47 -4.38 16.62 -4.82
C GLU A 47 -3.28 17.14 -5.76
N THR A 48 -2.99 16.39 -6.83
CA THR A 48 -1.84 16.56 -7.70
C THR A 48 -2.24 17.00 -9.12
N GLY A 49 -1.28 17.23 -10.01
CA GLY A 49 -1.51 17.69 -11.37
C GLY A 49 -0.56 17.07 -12.41
N PRO A 50 -0.71 17.45 -13.70
CA PRO A 50 -0.01 16.77 -14.79
C PRO A 50 1.52 16.96 -14.81
N GLU A 51 2.01 18.04 -14.18
CA GLU A 51 3.46 18.33 -14.15
C GLU A 51 4.16 17.70 -12.93
N THR A 52 3.43 17.01 -12.07
CA THR A 52 3.98 16.41 -10.86
C THR A 52 4.55 15.03 -11.10
N THR A 53 5.55 14.66 -10.29
CA THR A 53 6.11 13.31 -10.23
C THR A 53 5.80 12.69 -8.87
N ILE A 54 5.08 11.58 -8.88
CA ILE A 54 4.62 10.87 -7.68
C ILE A 54 5.41 9.59 -7.50
N LEU A 55 5.80 9.30 -6.27
CA LEU A 55 6.35 7.99 -5.89
C LEU A 55 5.22 7.10 -5.36
N ASP A 56 5.03 5.92 -5.97
CA ASP A 56 4.09 4.87 -5.52
C ASP A 56 4.91 3.71 -4.93
N VAL A 57 4.95 3.63 -3.60
CA VAL A 57 5.78 2.63 -2.88
C VAL A 57 4.95 1.39 -2.57
N ALA A 58 5.56 0.21 -2.72
CA ALA A 58 4.86 -1.08 -2.75
C ALA A 58 3.75 -1.08 -3.83
N CYS A 59 4.14 -0.64 -5.04
CA CYS A 59 3.21 -0.43 -6.14
C CYS A 59 2.61 -1.74 -6.70
N GLY A 60 3.24 -2.89 -6.42
CA GLY A 60 2.79 -4.20 -6.82
C GLY A 60 2.55 -4.28 -8.33
N THR A 61 1.30 -4.55 -8.71
CA THR A 61 0.85 -4.66 -10.11
C THR A 61 0.53 -3.31 -10.75
N ALA A 62 0.99 -2.19 -10.18
CA ALA A 62 0.83 -0.80 -10.65
C ALA A 62 -0.63 -0.31 -10.71
N ALA A 63 -1.54 -0.87 -9.91
CA ALA A 63 -2.95 -0.47 -9.96
C ALA A 63 -3.17 1.00 -9.55
N VAL A 64 -2.50 1.46 -8.49
CA VAL A 64 -2.55 2.86 -8.02
C VAL A 64 -1.80 3.76 -8.97
N SER A 65 -0.61 3.36 -9.44
CA SER A 65 0.16 4.11 -10.44
C SER A 65 -0.64 4.42 -11.71
N ILE A 66 -1.35 3.42 -12.26
CA ILE A 66 -2.20 3.58 -13.44
C ILE A 66 -3.37 4.52 -13.16
N GLU A 67 -4.03 4.41 -12.01
CA GLU A 67 -5.13 5.28 -11.61
C GLU A 67 -4.68 6.74 -11.45
N LEU A 68 -3.52 6.99 -10.86
CA LEU A 68 -2.91 8.31 -10.71
C LEU A 68 -2.70 8.99 -12.08
N VAL A 69 -2.09 8.28 -13.03
CA VAL A 69 -1.87 8.84 -14.36
C VAL A 69 -3.18 9.10 -15.11
N ARG A 70 -4.14 8.18 -15.03
CA ARG A 70 -5.45 8.35 -15.68
C ARG A 70 -6.23 9.55 -15.13
N ARG A 71 -6.11 9.80 -13.83
CA ARG A 71 -6.85 10.87 -13.14
C ARG A 71 -6.20 12.24 -13.29
N TYR A 72 -4.89 12.30 -13.16
CA TYR A 72 -4.16 13.58 -13.06
C TYR A 72 -3.22 13.86 -14.24
N GLY A 73 -2.93 12.87 -15.07
CA GLY A 73 -1.94 13.02 -16.13
C GLY A 73 -0.49 13.16 -15.63
N CYS A 74 -0.24 12.90 -14.34
CA CYS A 74 1.06 13.03 -13.71
C CYS A 74 2.09 12.00 -14.21
N ARG A 75 3.34 12.12 -13.77
CA ARG A 75 4.34 11.06 -13.88
C ARG A 75 4.37 10.24 -12.60
N VAL A 76 4.62 8.94 -12.72
CA VAL A 76 4.71 8.04 -11.56
C VAL A 76 5.98 7.22 -11.66
N VAL A 77 6.73 7.18 -10.56
CA VAL A 77 7.75 6.16 -10.31
C VAL A 77 7.14 5.18 -9.31
N GLY A 78 6.92 3.94 -9.74
CA GLY A 78 6.44 2.87 -8.86
C GLY A 78 7.63 2.04 -8.39
N VAL A 79 7.71 1.74 -7.10
CA VAL A 79 8.72 0.83 -6.56
C VAL A 79 8.06 -0.33 -5.81
N ASP A 80 8.60 -1.52 -6.02
CA ASP A 80 8.22 -2.72 -5.28
C ASP A 80 9.44 -3.63 -5.09
N GLN A 81 9.45 -4.42 -4.04
CA GLN A 81 10.55 -5.36 -3.79
C GLN A 81 10.36 -6.71 -4.49
N SER A 82 9.18 -6.99 -5.10
CA SER A 82 8.88 -8.23 -5.83
C SER A 82 9.04 -8.04 -7.33
N PRO A 83 10.06 -8.64 -7.95
CA PRO A 83 10.22 -8.62 -9.40
C PRO A 83 9.03 -9.26 -10.14
N GLU A 84 8.35 -10.24 -9.55
CA GLU A 84 7.19 -10.91 -10.13
C GLU A 84 5.99 -9.94 -10.20
N MET A 85 5.73 -9.19 -9.13
CA MET A 85 4.67 -8.17 -9.12
C MET A 85 4.98 -7.06 -10.12
N LEU A 86 6.23 -6.60 -10.18
CA LEU A 86 6.68 -5.60 -11.15
C LEU A 86 6.56 -6.08 -12.60
N ALA A 87 6.83 -7.36 -12.87
CA ALA A 87 6.66 -7.92 -14.22
C ALA A 87 5.19 -7.81 -14.69
N VAL A 88 4.25 -8.16 -13.82
CA VAL A 88 2.81 -7.98 -14.08
C VAL A 88 2.46 -6.50 -14.21
N GLY A 89 3.00 -5.66 -13.34
CA GLY A 89 2.81 -4.21 -13.38
C GLY A 89 3.25 -3.60 -14.71
N ARG A 90 4.45 -3.96 -15.21
CA ARG A 90 4.96 -3.50 -16.52
C ARG A 90 4.05 -3.92 -17.66
N ALA A 91 3.63 -5.18 -17.72
CA ALA A 91 2.70 -5.65 -18.73
C ALA A 91 1.37 -4.87 -18.72
N ARG A 92 0.85 -4.51 -17.54
CA ARG A 92 -0.37 -3.71 -17.40
C ARG A 92 -0.18 -2.25 -17.82
N VAL A 93 0.96 -1.66 -17.50
CA VAL A 93 1.33 -0.31 -17.93
C VAL A 93 1.42 -0.25 -19.45
N ASP A 94 2.03 -1.26 -20.09
CA ASP A 94 2.14 -1.38 -21.54
C ASP A 94 0.77 -1.54 -22.21
N ILE A 95 -0.08 -2.43 -21.69
CA ILE A 95 -1.46 -2.62 -22.18
C ILE A 95 -2.29 -1.32 -22.04
N ALA A 96 -2.04 -0.54 -20.99
CA ALA A 96 -2.71 0.73 -20.76
C ALA A 96 -2.15 1.87 -21.64
N GLY A 97 -1.03 1.67 -22.34
CA GLY A 97 -0.35 2.70 -23.13
C GLY A 97 0.26 3.83 -22.30
N LEU A 98 0.70 3.52 -21.07
CA LEU A 98 1.17 4.53 -20.09
C LEU A 98 2.68 4.46 -19.82
N GLY A 99 3.46 3.73 -20.62
CA GLY A 99 4.90 3.51 -20.41
C GLY A 99 5.75 4.78 -20.40
N GLU A 100 5.29 5.85 -21.06
CA GLU A 100 5.99 7.14 -21.02
C GLU A 100 5.75 7.95 -19.74
N ARG A 101 4.74 7.56 -18.95
CA ARG A 101 4.34 8.25 -17.74
C ARG A 101 4.60 7.45 -16.47
N ILE A 102 4.73 6.12 -16.58
CA ILE A 102 4.95 5.23 -15.45
C ILE A 102 6.25 4.47 -15.64
N ARG A 103 7.16 4.60 -14.69
CA ARG A 103 8.38 3.81 -14.58
C ARG A 103 8.29 2.92 -13.34
N LEU A 104 8.60 1.64 -13.49
CA LEU A 104 8.56 0.66 -12.39
C LEU A 104 9.96 0.14 -12.10
N GLU A 105 10.40 0.25 -10.84
CA GLU A 105 11.74 -0.13 -10.38
C GLU A 105 11.68 -1.06 -9.18
N GLU A 106 12.69 -1.91 -9.04
CA GLU A 106 12.85 -2.76 -7.88
C GLU A 106 13.55 -1.96 -6.76
N ALA A 107 12.85 -1.76 -5.64
CA ALA A 107 13.42 -1.14 -4.45
C ALA A 107 12.64 -1.54 -3.20
N ARG A 108 13.26 -1.36 -2.04
CA ARG A 108 12.65 -1.55 -0.73
C ARG A 108 12.24 -0.20 -0.15
N ALA A 109 11.11 -0.19 0.54
CA ALA A 109 10.59 1.02 1.19
C ALA A 109 11.49 1.57 2.29
N GLU A 110 12.25 0.70 2.94
CA GLU A 110 13.17 1.04 4.03
C GLU A 110 14.45 1.74 3.52
N HIS A 111 14.79 1.59 2.21
CA HIS A 111 15.98 2.18 1.57
C HIS A 111 15.67 2.52 0.12
N LEU A 112 15.17 3.71 -0.10
CA LEU A 112 14.81 4.21 -1.42
C LEU A 112 16.04 4.77 -2.16
N PRO A 113 16.30 4.35 -3.41
CA PRO A 113 17.48 4.78 -4.17
C PRO A 113 17.27 6.17 -4.79
N PHE A 114 16.69 7.11 -4.04
CA PHE A 114 16.38 8.46 -4.49
C PHE A 114 16.98 9.50 -3.55
N GLU A 115 17.32 10.66 -4.11
CA GLU A 115 17.76 11.80 -3.34
C GLU A 115 16.63 12.40 -2.50
N ASP A 116 16.99 13.20 -1.49
CA ASP A 116 16.03 13.94 -0.69
C ASP A 116 15.16 14.84 -1.56
N ALA A 117 13.91 15.00 -1.22
CA ALA A 117 12.99 15.93 -1.89
C ALA A 117 12.89 15.73 -3.43
N SER A 118 12.95 14.48 -3.91
CA SER A 118 12.89 14.14 -5.34
C SER A 118 11.47 14.11 -5.91
N PHE A 119 10.45 13.94 -5.07
CA PHE A 119 9.07 13.74 -5.48
C PHE A 119 8.12 14.82 -4.96
N ASP A 120 7.11 15.14 -5.76
CA ASP A 120 6.08 16.11 -5.41
C ASP A 120 5.03 15.53 -4.45
N ALA A 121 4.81 14.22 -4.52
CA ALA A 121 3.92 13.48 -3.63
C ALA A 121 4.34 12.01 -3.53
N LEU A 122 3.81 11.31 -2.53
CA LEU A 122 4.06 9.89 -2.31
C LEU A 122 2.79 9.17 -1.87
N THR A 123 2.61 7.95 -2.36
CA THR A 123 1.57 7.05 -1.89
C THR A 123 2.12 5.65 -1.63
N PHE A 124 1.47 4.91 -0.74
CA PHE A 124 1.74 3.50 -0.53
C PHE A 124 0.50 2.76 -0.05
N THR A 125 0.41 1.48 -0.42
CA THR A 125 -0.72 0.63 -0.03
C THR A 125 -0.24 -0.66 0.60
N TYR A 126 -0.83 -1.03 1.76
CA TYR A 126 -0.62 -2.30 2.45
C TYR A 126 0.85 -2.58 2.82
N LEU A 127 1.65 -1.53 3.06
CA LEU A 127 3.10 -1.62 3.25
C LEU A 127 3.52 -1.86 4.70
N LEU A 128 3.04 -1.03 5.65
CA LEU A 128 3.63 -0.93 6.99
C LEU A 128 3.60 -2.22 7.79
N ARG A 129 2.70 -3.13 7.48
CA ARG A 129 2.62 -4.46 8.11
C ARG A 129 3.77 -5.40 7.75
N TYR A 130 4.55 -5.06 6.72
CA TYR A 130 5.60 -5.91 6.14
C TYR A 130 7.00 -5.34 6.27
N VAL A 131 7.14 -4.12 6.79
CA VAL A 131 8.43 -3.51 7.10
C VAL A 131 8.88 -3.89 8.51
N ASP A 132 10.19 -3.81 8.76
CA ASP A 132 10.77 -4.19 10.04
C ASP A 132 10.55 -3.10 11.10
N ASP A 133 10.68 -1.84 10.71
CA ASP A 133 10.46 -0.66 11.55
C ASP A 133 9.55 0.34 10.83
N PRO A 134 8.26 0.41 11.18
CA PRO A 134 7.33 1.36 10.59
C PRO A 134 7.73 2.84 10.78
N VAL A 135 8.37 3.17 11.93
CA VAL A 135 8.78 4.55 12.23
C VAL A 135 9.96 4.97 11.37
N ALA A 136 11.00 4.12 11.29
CA ALA A 136 12.15 4.37 10.43
C ALA A 136 11.74 4.42 8.96
N THR A 137 10.86 3.50 8.52
CA THR A 137 10.33 3.50 7.15
C THR A 137 9.59 4.80 6.85
N MET A 138 8.75 5.31 7.76
CA MET A 138 8.06 6.59 7.53
C MET A 138 9.03 7.77 7.36
N LYS A 139 10.15 7.78 8.09
CA LYS A 139 11.20 8.81 7.92
C LYS A 139 11.83 8.72 6.54
N GLU A 140 12.12 7.52 6.05
CA GLU A 140 12.65 7.29 4.71
C GLU A 140 11.65 7.71 3.61
N LEU A 141 10.37 7.36 3.76
CA LEU A 141 9.32 7.76 2.84
C LEU A 141 9.16 9.30 2.79
N ALA A 142 9.20 9.95 3.96
CA ALA A 142 9.11 11.40 4.04
C ALA A 142 10.34 12.12 3.47
N ARG A 143 11.55 11.54 3.61
CA ARG A 143 12.81 12.10 3.12
C ARG A 143 12.76 12.43 1.63
N VAL A 144 12.21 11.53 0.83
CA VAL A 144 12.19 11.66 -0.64
C VAL A 144 11.10 12.60 -1.16
N VAL A 145 10.19 13.06 -0.30
CA VAL A 145 9.12 13.99 -0.68
C VAL A 145 9.55 15.43 -0.41
N ARG A 146 9.27 16.33 -1.33
CA ARG A 146 9.54 17.77 -1.19
C ARG A 146 8.73 18.38 -0.05
N PRO A 147 9.26 19.41 0.62
CA PRO A 147 8.45 20.23 1.53
C PRO A 147 7.16 20.70 0.84
N GLY A 148 6.03 20.58 1.51
CA GLY A 148 4.72 20.86 0.96
C GLY A 148 4.10 19.72 0.14
N GLY A 149 4.85 18.65 -0.14
CA GLY A 149 4.35 17.48 -0.87
C GLY A 149 3.37 16.63 -0.06
N ARG A 150 2.38 16.06 -0.74
CA ARG A 150 1.37 15.20 -0.10
C ARG A 150 1.90 13.78 0.06
N ILE A 151 1.59 13.17 1.21
CA ILE A 151 1.84 11.74 1.48
C ILE A 151 0.51 11.12 1.87
N ALA A 152 0.17 9.95 1.28
CA ALA A 152 -1.06 9.24 1.59
C ALA A 152 -0.83 7.73 1.66
N MET A 153 -1.46 7.07 2.63
CA MET A 153 -1.43 5.61 2.76
C MET A 153 -2.81 5.00 2.78
N LEU A 154 -2.90 3.75 2.33
CA LEU A 154 -4.05 2.87 2.55
C LEU A 154 -3.58 1.57 3.20
N ASP A 155 -4.26 1.16 4.26
CA ASP A 155 -4.09 -0.20 4.81
C ASP A 155 -5.43 -0.80 5.22
N PHE A 156 -5.46 -2.13 5.37
CA PHE A 156 -6.55 -2.82 6.04
C PHE A 156 -6.59 -2.39 7.50
N PHE A 157 -7.80 -2.36 8.04
CA PHE A 157 -8.00 -1.98 9.43
C PHE A 157 -8.98 -2.91 10.13
N VAL A 158 -8.99 -2.88 11.46
CA VAL A 158 -9.91 -3.66 12.27
C VAL A 158 -11.15 -2.82 12.59
N PRO A 159 -12.35 -3.21 12.11
CA PRO A 159 -13.57 -2.51 12.47
C PRO A 159 -13.82 -2.49 13.98
N ALA A 160 -14.52 -1.46 14.43
CA ALA A 160 -14.97 -1.35 15.82
C ALA A 160 -16.48 -1.58 15.95
N GLY A 161 -16.96 -1.73 17.19
CA GLY A 161 -18.39 -1.85 17.50
C GLY A 161 -19.06 -3.04 16.82
N VAL A 162 -20.27 -2.81 16.32
CA VAL A 162 -21.15 -3.87 15.78
C VAL A 162 -20.63 -4.55 14.50
N ALA A 163 -19.73 -3.91 13.78
CA ALA A 163 -19.14 -4.48 12.57
C ALA A 163 -18.02 -5.49 12.87
N ARG A 164 -17.36 -5.39 14.02
CA ARG A 164 -16.21 -6.22 14.40
C ARG A 164 -16.51 -7.72 14.38
N PRO A 165 -17.58 -8.24 14.99
CA PRO A 165 -17.85 -9.69 14.98
C PRO A 165 -18.03 -10.25 13.57
N ALA A 166 -18.72 -9.53 12.68
CA ALA A 166 -18.93 -9.96 11.30
C ALA A 166 -17.60 -9.96 10.52
N TRP A 167 -16.75 -8.97 10.72
CA TRP A 167 -15.42 -8.91 10.12
C TRP A 167 -14.53 -10.05 10.64
N GLU A 168 -14.53 -10.32 11.95
CA GLU A 168 -13.77 -11.43 12.55
C GLU A 168 -14.22 -12.79 12.00
N LEU A 169 -15.52 -13.01 11.87
CA LEU A 169 -16.05 -14.22 11.24
C LEU A 169 -15.58 -14.35 9.79
N TYR A 170 -15.61 -13.25 9.05
CA TYR A 170 -15.17 -13.21 7.66
C TYR A 170 -13.68 -13.52 7.52
N VAL A 171 -12.80 -12.82 8.25
CA VAL A 171 -11.34 -13.03 8.11
C VAL A 171 -10.87 -14.36 8.70
N ARG A 172 -11.61 -14.93 9.66
CA ARG A 172 -11.27 -16.21 10.27
C ARG A 172 -11.73 -17.42 9.45
N PHE A 173 -12.87 -17.34 8.82
CA PHE A 173 -13.51 -18.47 8.11
C PHE A 173 -13.82 -18.14 6.65
N GLY A 174 -14.47 -17.02 6.38
CA GLY A 174 -14.92 -16.65 5.04
C GLY A 174 -13.76 -16.47 4.07
N LEU A 175 -12.78 -15.66 4.43
CA LEU A 175 -11.67 -15.36 3.57
C LEU A 175 -10.78 -16.59 3.26
N PRO A 176 -10.40 -17.44 4.24
CA PRO A 176 -9.69 -18.70 3.95
C PRO A 176 -10.47 -19.67 3.05
N VAL A 177 -11.78 -19.83 3.31
CA VAL A 177 -12.63 -20.74 2.54
C VAL A 177 -12.81 -20.24 1.10
N LEU A 178 -13.17 -18.97 0.92
CA LEU A 178 -13.32 -18.37 -0.39
C LEU A 178 -11.99 -18.31 -1.14
N GLY A 179 -10.89 -18.01 -0.45
CA GLY A 179 -9.55 -18.04 -1.03
C GLY A 179 -9.18 -19.43 -1.57
N ARG A 180 -9.43 -20.50 -0.79
CA ARG A 180 -9.20 -21.89 -1.24
C ARG A 180 -10.08 -22.29 -2.43
N ALA A 181 -11.29 -21.77 -2.51
CA ALA A 181 -12.15 -22.00 -3.66
C ALA A 181 -11.61 -21.34 -4.95
N VAL A 182 -10.77 -20.31 -4.80
CA VAL A 182 -10.07 -19.65 -5.90
C VAL A 182 -8.81 -20.42 -6.30
N SER A 183 -7.89 -20.61 -5.35
CA SER A 183 -6.68 -21.43 -5.51
C SER A 183 -6.03 -21.71 -4.14
N PRO A 184 -5.12 -22.71 -4.05
CA PRO A 184 -4.37 -22.96 -2.82
C PRO A 184 -3.65 -21.72 -2.27
N GLY A 185 -2.93 -20.97 -3.13
CA GLY A 185 -2.21 -19.75 -2.73
C GLY A 185 -3.14 -18.65 -2.17
N TRP A 186 -4.32 -18.48 -2.75
CA TRP A 186 -5.33 -17.56 -2.19
C TRP A 186 -5.92 -18.04 -0.86
N GLY A 187 -5.98 -19.37 -0.64
CA GLY A 187 -6.32 -19.94 0.66
C GLY A 187 -5.29 -19.61 1.74
N GLU A 188 -4.00 -19.63 1.38
CA GLU A 188 -2.91 -19.23 2.27
C GLU A 188 -2.99 -17.74 2.61
N VAL A 189 -3.15 -16.87 1.60
CA VAL A 189 -3.39 -15.42 1.81
C VAL A 189 -4.58 -15.18 2.73
N GLY A 190 -5.70 -15.87 2.47
CA GLY A 190 -6.89 -15.74 3.30
C GLY A 190 -6.66 -16.13 4.76
N SER A 191 -5.85 -17.17 5.00
CA SER A 191 -5.50 -17.61 6.35
C SER A 191 -4.50 -16.67 7.04
N PHE A 192 -3.63 -16.02 6.27
CA PHE A 192 -2.60 -15.12 6.75
C PHE A 192 -3.13 -13.72 7.10
N LEU A 193 -4.04 -13.16 6.27
CA LEU A 193 -4.43 -11.74 6.37
C LEU A 193 -5.08 -11.38 7.71
N GLY A 194 -6.03 -12.17 8.19
CA GLY A 194 -6.73 -11.86 9.44
C GLY A 194 -5.81 -11.70 10.65
N PRO A 195 -4.96 -12.70 10.96
CA PRO A 195 -3.93 -12.59 12.01
C PRO A 195 -2.96 -11.44 11.79
N SER A 196 -2.48 -11.24 10.55
CA SER A 196 -1.53 -10.18 10.19
C SER A 196 -2.11 -8.78 10.43
N ILE A 197 -3.36 -8.54 10.03
CA ILE A 197 -4.03 -7.25 10.24
C ILE A 197 -4.22 -6.97 11.73
N ARG A 198 -4.74 -7.95 12.49
CA ARG A 198 -4.94 -7.77 13.95
C ARG A 198 -3.63 -7.54 14.67
N GLY A 199 -2.64 -8.43 14.46
CA GLY A 199 -1.35 -8.32 15.14
C GLY A 199 -0.68 -6.97 14.91
N PHE A 200 -0.69 -6.47 13.68
CA PHE A 200 -0.12 -5.16 13.38
C PHE A 200 -0.80 -4.02 14.15
N TRP A 201 -2.14 -3.96 14.16
CA TRP A 201 -2.87 -2.89 14.82
C TRP A 201 -2.99 -3.06 16.35
N ASP A 202 -2.74 -4.26 16.87
CA ASP A 202 -2.59 -4.50 18.30
C ASP A 202 -1.19 -4.05 18.79
N ASP A 203 -0.14 -4.30 17.97
CA ASP A 203 1.24 -3.90 18.25
C ASP A 203 1.47 -2.40 17.99
N HIS A 204 0.80 -1.82 16.99
CA HIS A 204 0.95 -0.42 16.54
C HIS A 204 -0.41 0.27 16.45
N PRO A 205 -0.96 0.80 17.54
CA PRO A 205 -2.19 1.59 17.50
C PRO A 205 -2.12 2.76 16.53
N VAL A 206 -3.28 3.18 15.99
CA VAL A 206 -3.33 4.28 15.00
C VAL A 206 -2.64 5.54 15.48
N GLU A 207 -2.75 5.82 16.76
CA GLU A 207 -2.15 6.98 17.41
C GLU A 207 -0.63 6.94 17.35
N GLU A 208 -0.02 5.74 17.45
CA GLU A 208 1.42 5.53 17.30
C GLU A 208 1.86 5.73 15.85
N ILE A 209 1.11 5.17 14.89
CA ILE A 209 1.39 5.38 13.45
C ILE A 209 1.27 6.87 13.09
N VAL A 210 0.25 7.58 13.58
CA VAL A 210 0.11 9.03 13.40
C VAL A 210 1.27 9.77 14.08
N GLY A 211 1.73 9.31 15.24
CA GLY A 211 2.93 9.81 15.92
C GLY A 211 4.17 9.67 15.03
N ALA A 212 4.40 8.48 14.46
CA ALA A 212 5.50 8.21 13.54
C ALA A 212 5.49 9.13 12.30
N TRP A 213 4.31 9.43 11.76
CA TRP A 213 4.17 10.40 10.66
C TRP A 213 4.63 11.80 11.08
N ARG A 214 4.22 12.26 12.27
CA ARG A 214 4.66 13.57 12.80
C ARG A 214 6.15 13.61 13.07
N GLU A 215 6.72 12.54 13.64
CA GLU A 215 8.17 12.41 13.83
C GLU A 215 8.96 12.39 12.52
N ALA A 216 8.35 11.90 11.43
CA ALA A 216 8.91 11.96 10.10
C ALA A 216 8.77 13.35 9.45
N GLY A 217 8.20 14.33 10.16
CA GLY A 217 7.99 15.70 9.67
C GLY A 217 6.81 15.82 8.73
N ILE A 218 5.75 15.03 8.93
CA ILE A 218 4.51 15.11 8.17
C ILE A 218 3.47 15.82 9.03
N ASP A 219 3.01 16.98 8.57
CA ASP A 219 2.05 17.83 9.25
C ASP A 219 0.62 17.60 8.78
N GLY A 220 -0.36 18.05 9.56
CA GLY A 220 -1.76 18.00 9.20
C GLY A 220 -2.28 16.59 8.92
N VAL A 221 -1.77 15.59 9.67
CA VAL A 221 -2.16 14.19 9.47
C VAL A 221 -3.64 13.99 9.76
N GLU A 222 -4.37 13.63 8.73
CA GLU A 222 -5.78 13.29 8.76
C GLU A 222 -5.99 11.81 8.46
N GLY A 223 -7.13 11.26 8.87
CA GLY A 223 -7.44 9.86 8.62
C GLY A 223 -8.92 9.59 8.42
N ARG A 224 -9.23 8.60 7.58
CA ARG A 224 -10.59 8.14 7.37
C ARG A 224 -10.69 6.62 7.36
N ARG A 225 -11.57 6.10 8.21
CA ARG A 225 -11.97 4.69 8.19
C ARG A 225 -13.03 4.48 7.09
N LEU A 226 -12.82 3.47 6.26
CA LEU A 226 -13.67 3.14 5.13
C LEU A 226 -14.37 1.80 5.38
N SER A 227 -15.53 1.59 4.75
CA SER A 227 -16.28 0.33 4.78
C SER A 227 -16.46 -0.21 6.20
N LEU A 228 -17.11 0.59 7.05
CA LEU A 228 -17.36 0.28 8.47
C LEU A 228 -16.09 0.09 9.31
N GLY A 229 -14.93 0.53 8.81
CA GLY A 229 -13.64 0.42 9.47
C GLY A 229 -12.76 -0.73 9.00
N GLY A 230 -13.09 -1.39 7.90
CA GLY A 230 -12.25 -2.45 7.30
C GLY A 230 -11.06 -1.92 6.52
N GLY A 231 -11.05 -0.64 6.15
CA GLY A 231 -9.92 0.08 5.55
C GLY A 231 -9.63 1.37 6.28
N LEU A 232 -8.38 1.79 6.28
CA LEU A 232 -7.90 3.05 6.83
C LEU A 232 -7.07 3.78 5.77
N VAL A 233 -7.42 5.03 5.48
CA VAL A 233 -6.58 5.94 4.71
C VAL A 233 -6.09 7.03 5.64
N LEU A 234 -4.77 7.25 5.67
CA LEU A 234 -4.15 8.41 6.31
C LEU A 234 -3.49 9.26 5.23
N TRP A 235 -3.50 10.58 5.42
CA TRP A 235 -2.79 11.52 4.56
C TRP A 235 -2.32 12.74 5.34
N GLY A 236 -1.28 13.39 4.84
CA GLY A 236 -0.69 14.58 5.43
C GLY A 236 0.22 15.28 4.44
N THR A 237 0.90 16.32 4.90
CA THR A 237 1.78 17.15 4.08
C THR A 237 3.17 17.14 4.68
N ARG A 238 4.19 16.96 3.85
CA ARG A 238 5.60 17.09 4.28
C ARG A 238 5.84 18.52 4.76
N GLY A 239 6.23 18.69 6.01
CA GLY A 239 6.63 19.97 6.58
C GLY A 239 7.87 20.60 5.90
N ALA A 240 8.15 21.84 6.25
CA ALA A 240 9.29 22.58 5.70
C ALA A 240 10.64 22.07 6.22
#